data_fff376815ae37e4cfe07ffcdab504d05
#
_entry.id   fff376815ae37e4cfe07ffcdab504d05
#
_cell.length_a   1.000
_cell.length_b   1.000
_cell.length_c   1.000
_cell.angle_alpha   90.00
_cell.angle_beta   90.00
_cell.angle_gamma   90.00
#
_symmetry.space_group_name_H-M   'P 1'
#
loop_
_entity.id
_entity.type
_entity.pdbx_description
1 polymer ?
#
loop_
_entity_poly.entity_id
_entity_poly.type
_entity_poly.pdbx_seq_one_letter_code
_entity_poly.pdbx_strand_id
1 'polypeptide(L)'
;MSNGLLLWIDDEIELLKAHIIFLEKKGYEVQTVSNGPDAIELCREQTFDLILLDEMMPGLSGLETLLRIKDIQPATPVVMCTKSEEENIMDQAIGSKIADYLIKPVNPNQILLSLKKNIHRKDIVAEVTQSGYQQDYQQIAMQMMECRSAEDWMEIYRRLVSWELKLSDTASPMAEMLGMQKEEANQGFAKYIAKNYLDWVSPDNRDRHLMSPDIFKRKIFPLLDEGKKVFLIVIDNFRYDQWRMLAEDIGDQFDIDEQLYMSILPTATQYARNAIFSGLMPNKIAEMFPDLWVDEDEEEGKNLNEAPLIQTQIERFRKHYTFSYHKVNDSQGADRFLEHYNECRNNDLNVLVINFIDMLSHARTESKMVRELANNESAYRSITQSWLRHSVLSELFKLLSQSDYQVVLTTDHGSIRASKPIKIVGDRNTNTNLRYKLGKNLAYQSKEVFTIKEPQRAQLPAPNLSTSYVFATGDSFFAYPNNYNYYVQYYKDTFQHGGISMEEMLIPLITLTPRKR
;
A
#
# COMPACT_ATOMS: atom_id res chain seq x y z
N MET A 1 -3.18 -12.47 -36.39
CA MET A 1 -3.40 -11.14 -35.77
C MET A 1 -2.20 -10.29 -36.08
N SER A 2 -2.37 -8.99 -36.40
CA SER A 2 -1.27 -8.07 -36.62
C SER A 2 -0.51 -7.82 -35.30
N ASN A 3 0.82 -7.70 -35.35
CA ASN A 3 1.65 -7.36 -34.19
C ASN A 3 1.65 -5.85 -33.88
N GLY A 4 0.94 -5.05 -34.66
CA GLY A 4 0.78 -3.62 -34.51
C GLY A 4 0.75 -2.88 -35.83
N LEU A 5 0.08 -1.70 -35.81
CA LEU A 5 -0.02 -0.77 -36.93
C LEU A 5 1.02 0.35 -36.77
N LEU A 6 1.94 0.45 -37.73
CA LEU A 6 3.04 1.41 -37.71
C LEU A 6 2.81 2.50 -38.76
N LEU A 7 3.19 3.73 -38.43
CA LEU A 7 3.35 4.81 -39.39
C LEU A 7 4.83 5.10 -39.60
N TRP A 8 5.30 5.07 -40.83
CA TRP A 8 6.67 5.47 -41.20
C TRP A 8 6.67 6.74 -42.06
N ILE A 9 7.26 7.77 -41.53
CA ILE A 9 7.32 9.11 -42.12
C ILE A 9 8.77 9.39 -42.55
N ASP A 10 9.04 9.43 -43.84
CA ASP A 10 10.39 9.63 -44.40
C ASP A 10 10.28 10.10 -45.85
N ASP A 11 10.93 11.18 -46.24
CA ASP A 11 10.87 11.72 -47.59
C ASP A 11 11.57 10.80 -48.63
N GLU A 12 12.47 9.92 -48.15
CA GLU A 12 13.13 8.89 -48.96
C GLU A 12 12.47 7.50 -48.81
N ILE A 13 11.17 7.42 -48.47
CA ILE A 13 10.45 6.18 -48.13
C ILE A 13 10.57 5.08 -49.19
N GLU A 14 10.70 5.45 -50.45
CA GLU A 14 10.90 4.52 -51.56
C GLU A 14 12.20 3.68 -51.42
N LEU A 15 13.22 4.22 -50.77
CA LEU A 15 14.49 3.54 -50.53
C LEU A 15 14.37 2.54 -49.34
N LEU A 16 13.32 2.66 -48.54
CA LEU A 16 13.09 1.86 -47.34
C LEU A 16 12.20 0.63 -47.57
N LYS A 17 11.83 0.32 -48.83
CA LYS A 17 10.95 -0.81 -49.16
C LYS A 17 11.42 -2.15 -48.60
N ALA A 18 12.71 -2.40 -48.56
CA ALA A 18 13.27 -3.64 -48.01
C ALA A 18 13.01 -3.76 -46.49
N HIS A 19 13.05 -2.64 -45.75
CA HIS A 19 12.76 -2.57 -44.32
C HIS A 19 11.26 -2.77 -44.04
N ILE A 20 10.41 -2.17 -44.88
CA ILE A 20 8.96 -2.32 -44.80
C ILE A 20 8.57 -3.78 -44.98
N ILE A 21 9.06 -4.43 -46.06
CA ILE A 21 8.81 -5.85 -46.31
C ILE A 21 9.31 -6.73 -45.15
N PHE A 22 10.45 -6.37 -44.54
CA PHE A 22 10.96 -7.09 -43.37
C PHE A 22 10.03 -6.99 -42.19
N LEU A 23 9.47 -5.80 -41.88
CA LEU A 23 8.54 -5.58 -40.77
C LEU A 23 7.20 -6.27 -41.04
N GLU A 24 6.69 -6.23 -42.28
CA GLU A 24 5.48 -6.94 -42.68
C GLU A 24 5.62 -8.46 -42.51
N LYS A 25 6.76 -9.02 -42.88
CA LYS A 25 7.07 -10.45 -42.62
C LYS A 25 7.17 -10.79 -41.12
N LYS A 26 7.41 -9.79 -40.28
CA LYS A 26 7.37 -9.94 -38.81
C LYS A 26 5.97 -9.73 -38.24
N GLY A 27 4.94 -9.50 -39.06
CA GLY A 27 3.55 -9.40 -38.68
C GLY A 27 3.10 -7.99 -38.34
N TYR A 28 3.89 -6.96 -38.63
CA TYR A 28 3.45 -5.56 -38.46
C TYR A 28 2.76 -5.07 -39.75
N GLU A 29 1.75 -4.21 -39.59
CA GLU A 29 1.21 -3.43 -40.70
C GLU A 29 1.90 -2.07 -40.75
N VAL A 30 2.43 -1.67 -41.94
CA VAL A 30 3.19 -0.44 -42.10
C VAL A 30 2.50 0.49 -43.08
N GLN A 31 2.04 1.63 -42.59
CA GLN A 31 1.60 2.73 -43.44
C GLN A 31 2.75 3.73 -43.61
N THR A 32 2.83 4.35 -44.78
CA THR A 32 3.95 5.23 -45.12
C THR A 32 3.47 6.55 -45.66
N VAL A 33 4.11 7.63 -45.25
CA VAL A 33 3.92 8.98 -45.79
C VAL A 33 5.30 9.64 -46.00
N SER A 34 5.39 10.55 -46.94
CA SER A 34 6.66 11.17 -47.33
C SER A 34 6.88 12.58 -46.76
N ASN A 35 5.96 13.08 -45.90
CA ASN A 35 6.06 14.42 -45.34
C ASN A 35 5.26 14.57 -44.03
N GLY A 36 5.61 15.61 -43.26
CA GLY A 36 4.96 15.89 -41.97
C GLY A 36 3.49 16.24 -42.05
N PRO A 37 3.03 17.13 -42.96
CA PRO A 37 1.62 17.48 -43.06
C PRO A 37 0.68 16.28 -43.27
N ASP A 38 1.00 15.37 -44.20
CA ASP A 38 0.19 14.18 -44.45
C ASP A 38 0.19 13.22 -43.25
N ALA A 39 1.32 13.12 -42.54
CA ALA A 39 1.42 12.35 -41.32
C ALA A 39 0.49 12.90 -40.20
N ILE A 40 0.46 14.20 -40.02
CA ILE A 40 -0.40 14.87 -39.03
C ILE A 40 -1.87 14.63 -39.36
N GLU A 41 -2.26 14.72 -40.67
CA GLU A 41 -3.64 14.47 -41.09
C GLU A 41 -4.02 13.02 -40.83
N LEU A 42 -3.15 12.08 -41.18
CA LEU A 42 -3.38 10.65 -40.93
C LEU A 42 -3.50 10.32 -39.42
N CYS A 43 -2.70 10.97 -38.57
CA CYS A 43 -2.81 10.83 -37.12
C CYS A 43 -4.12 11.43 -36.52
N ARG A 44 -4.84 12.26 -37.25
CA ARG A 44 -6.18 12.71 -36.85
C ARG A 44 -7.28 11.71 -37.16
N GLU A 45 -7.07 10.91 -38.22
CA GLU A 45 -8.07 9.95 -38.70
C GLU A 45 -7.95 8.59 -38.02
N GLN A 46 -6.73 8.17 -37.64
CA GLN A 46 -6.49 6.87 -37.00
C GLN A 46 -5.33 6.92 -36.02
N THR A 47 -5.30 5.95 -35.10
CA THR A 47 -4.24 5.79 -34.10
C THR A 47 -3.24 4.73 -34.55
N PHE A 48 -1.96 4.94 -34.22
CA PHE A 48 -0.87 4.03 -34.50
C PHE A 48 -0.28 3.49 -33.21
N ASP A 49 0.23 2.24 -33.27
CA ASP A 49 0.91 1.62 -32.14
C ASP A 49 2.32 2.19 -31.94
N LEU A 50 2.96 2.66 -33.05
CA LEU A 50 4.24 3.36 -33.02
C LEU A 50 4.46 4.12 -34.34
N ILE A 51 5.14 5.25 -34.25
CA ILE A 51 5.51 6.10 -35.39
C ILE A 51 7.04 6.13 -35.54
N LEU A 52 7.54 5.79 -36.74
CA LEU A 52 8.93 6.02 -37.16
C LEU A 52 8.97 7.34 -37.92
N LEU A 53 9.80 8.29 -37.50
CA LEU A 53 9.81 9.66 -38.02
C LEU A 53 11.22 10.08 -38.39
N ASP A 54 11.39 10.42 -39.66
CA ASP A 54 12.63 11.05 -40.10
C ASP A 54 12.76 12.48 -39.56
N GLU A 55 13.94 12.82 -39.11
CA GLU A 55 14.26 14.15 -38.62
C GLU A 55 14.36 15.17 -39.75
N MET A 56 15.00 14.79 -40.86
CA MET A 56 15.38 15.68 -41.96
C MET A 56 14.42 15.56 -43.12
N MET A 57 13.31 16.23 -43.08
CA MET A 57 12.29 16.26 -44.13
C MET A 57 12.14 17.67 -44.72
N PRO A 58 11.89 17.80 -46.04
CA PRO A 58 11.62 19.08 -46.66
C PRO A 58 10.28 19.67 -46.17
N GLY A 59 10.29 20.97 -45.89
CA GLY A 59 9.10 21.69 -45.39
C GLY A 59 8.99 21.68 -43.89
N LEU A 60 8.14 20.80 -43.33
CA LEU A 60 7.99 20.63 -41.90
C LEU A 60 9.05 19.63 -41.39
N SER A 61 9.91 20.07 -40.48
CA SER A 61 10.95 19.20 -39.90
C SER A 61 10.35 18.06 -39.06
N GLY A 62 11.15 17.00 -38.83
CA GLY A 62 10.73 15.91 -37.96
C GLY A 62 10.38 16.36 -36.54
N LEU A 63 11.14 17.27 -35.94
CA LEU A 63 10.84 17.82 -34.60
C LEU A 63 9.54 18.61 -34.56
N GLU A 64 9.28 19.45 -35.56
CA GLU A 64 7.99 20.18 -35.62
C GLU A 64 6.82 19.24 -35.86
N THR A 65 7.00 18.19 -36.68
CA THR A 65 6.02 17.13 -36.92
C THR A 65 5.73 16.34 -35.62
N LEU A 66 6.78 15.98 -34.88
CA LEU A 66 6.69 15.30 -33.57
C LEU A 66 5.81 16.08 -32.58
N LEU A 67 6.06 17.38 -32.42
CA LEU A 67 5.32 18.21 -31.49
C LEU A 67 3.81 18.19 -31.81
N ARG A 68 3.46 18.37 -33.11
CA ARG A 68 2.06 18.36 -33.55
C ARG A 68 1.39 16.99 -33.44
N ILE A 69 2.14 15.91 -33.70
CA ILE A 69 1.64 14.54 -33.51
C ILE A 69 1.38 14.28 -32.02
N LYS A 70 2.29 14.73 -31.14
CA LYS A 70 2.11 14.59 -29.67
C LYS A 70 0.94 15.38 -29.10
N ASP A 71 0.55 16.49 -29.72
CA ASP A 71 -0.65 17.22 -29.36
C ASP A 71 -1.94 16.45 -29.72
N ILE A 72 -1.90 15.64 -30.80
CA ILE A 72 -3.03 14.84 -31.29
C ILE A 72 -3.09 13.48 -30.60
N GLN A 73 -1.93 12.80 -30.51
CA GLN A 73 -1.76 11.46 -29.95
C GLN A 73 -0.65 11.43 -28.89
N PRO A 74 -0.88 11.95 -27.67
CA PRO A 74 0.16 12.06 -26.63
C PRO A 74 0.77 10.72 -26.21
N ALA A 75 -0.04 9.65 -26.26
CA ALA A 75 0.35 8.31 -25.80
C ALA A 75 1.12 7.49 -26.85
N THR A 76 0.98 7.82 -28.15
CA THR A 76 1.63 7.04 -29.22
C THR A 76 3.15 7.23 -29.18
N PRO A 77 3.95 6.15 -29.05
CA PRO A 77 5.40 6.25 -29.05
C PRO A 77 5.92 6.68 -30.43
N VAL A 78 6.83 7.65 -30.43
CA VAL A 78 7.50 8.13 -31.64
C VAL A 78 8.98 7.84 -31.53
N VAL A 79 9.52 7.18 -32.55
CA VAL A 79 10.94 6.84 -32.69
C VAL A 79 11.53 7.71 -33.80
N MET A 80 12.51 8.55 -33.47
CA MET A 80 13.19 9.41 -34.44
C MET A 80 14.25 8.64 -35.21
N CYS A 81 14.30 8.85 -36.52
CA CYS A 81 15.37 8.37 -37.39
C CYS A 81 16.23 9.56 -37.82
N THR A 82 17.51 9.59 -37.48
CA THR A 82 18.41 10.75 -37.74
C THR A 82 19.72 10.34 -38.38
N LYS A 83 20.32 11.23 -39.17
CA LYS A 83 21.67 11.07 -39.73
C LYS A 83 22.77 11.64 -38.82
N SER A 84 22.43 12.35 -37.75
CA SER A 84 23.35 13.07 -36.88
C SER A 84 23.45 12.45 -35.49
N GLU A 85 24.68 12.39 -34.97
CA GLU A 85 24.97 12.07 -33.54
C GLU A 85 25.13 13.35 -32.71
N GLU A 86 24.66 14.51 -33.20
CA GLU A 86 24.85 15.78 -32.50
C GLU A 86 24.02 15.85 -31.21
N GLU A 87 24.70 16.08 -30.12
CA GLU A 87 24.16 16.11 -28.75
C GLU A 87 22.98 17.10 -28.59
N ASN A 88 23.02 18.25 -29.28
CA ASN A 88 21.96 19.26 -29.23
C ASN A 88 20.61 18.81 -29.83
N ILE A 89 20.63 17.95 -30.84
CA ILE A 89 19.42 17.43 -31.50
C ILE A 89 18.80 16.33 -30.61
N MET A 90 19.66 15.52 -29.99
CA MET A 90 19.24 14.51 -29.01
C MET A 90 18.59 15.16 -27.79
N ASP A 91 19.14 16.23 -27.22
CA ASP A 91 18.58 16.94 -26.09
C ASP A 91 17.22 17.59 -26.39
N GLN A 92 17.06 18.16 -27.59
CA GLN A 92 15.76 18.70 -28.03
C GLN A 92 14.72 17.59 -28.26
N ALA A 93 15.13 16.46 -28.85
CA ALA A 93 14.25 15.31 -29.07
C ALA A 93 13.84 14.63 -27.76
N ILE A 94 14.75 14.49 -26.79
CA ILE A 94 14.47 14.00 -25.42
C ILE A 94 13.52 14.95 -24.70
N GLY A 95 13.74 16.25 -24.76
CA GLY A 95 12.83 17.27 -24.24
C GLY A 95 11.44 17.25 -24.90
N SER A 96 11.34 16.78 -26.14
CA SER A 96 10.09 16.64 -26.92
C SER A 96 9.37 15.29 -26.73
N LYS A 97 9.77 14.48 -25.74
CA LYS A 97 9.12 13.21 -25.35
C LYS A 97 9.13 12.12 -26.45
N ILE A 98 10.25 11.92 -27.15
CA ILE A 98 10.42 10.75 -28.01
C ILE A 98 10.54 9.46 -27.17
N ALA A 99 10.16 8.33 -27.79
CA ALA A 99 10.25 7.01 -27.15
C ALA A 99 11.64 6.37 -27.36
N ASP A 100 12.27 6.63 -28.51
CA ASP A 100 13.59 6.10 -28.88
C ASP A 100 14.15 6.88 -30.09
N TYR A 101 15.42 6.68 -30.45
CA TYR A 101 16.00 7.19 -31.68
C TYR A 101 16.86 6.13 -32.39
N LEU A 102 16.93 6.21 -33.69
CA LEU A 102 17.72 5.32 -34.56
C LEU A 102 18.60 6.15 -35.47
N ILE A 103 19.88 5.75 -35.59
CA ILE A 103 20.85 6.44 -36.44
C ILE A 103 20.84 5.82 -37.85
N LYS A 104 20.69 6.64 -38.88
CA LYS A 104 20.76 6.19 -40.27
C LYS A 104 22.23 5.90 -40.68
N PRO A 105 22.49 4.81 -41.41
CA PRO A 105 21.55 3.88 -42.04
C PRO A 105 20.93 2.93 -41.04
N VAL A 106 19.60 2.91 -40.99
CA VAL A 106 18.84 2.15 -39.97
C VAL A 106 18.94 0.65 -40.29
N ASN A 107 19.35 -0.13 -39.30
CA ASN A 107 19.35 -1.60 -39.42
C ASN A 107 17.93 -2.15 -39.09
N PRO A 108 17.37 -3.04 -39.96
CA PRO A 108 16.06 -3.64 -39.71
C PRO A 108 15.88 -4.30 -38.33
N ASN A 109 16.97 -4.90 -37.80
CA ASN A 109 16.95 -5.51 -36.47
C ASN A 109 16.92 -4.46 -35.36
N GLN A 110 17.52 -3.28 -35.55
CA GLN A 110 17.40 -2.18 -34.56
C GLN A 110 15.98 -1.62 -34.53
N ILE A 111 15.35 -1.46 -35.71
CA ILE A 111 13.91 -1.11 -35.76
C ILE A 111 13.09 -2.14 -35.00
N LEU A 112 13.26 -3.43 -35.26
CA LEU A 112 12.52 -4.49 -34.61
C LEU A 112 12.72 -4.50 -33.09
N LEU A 113 13.95 -4.21 -32.63
CA LEU A 113 14.26 -4.08 -31.19
C LEU A 113 13.54 -2.90 -30.57
N SER A 114 13.55 -1.74 -31.24
CA SER A 114 12.85 -0.53 -30.80
C SER A 114 11.31 -0.75 -30.77
N LEU A 115 10.76 -1.43 -31.78
CA LEU A 115 9.35 -1.81 -31.81
C LEU A 115 8.97 -2.72 -30.63
N LYS A 116 9.75 -3.78 -30.39
CA LYS A 116 9.53 -4.68 -29.24
C LYS A 116 9.59 -3.94 -27.92
N LYS A 117 10.56 -3.06 -27.74
CA LYS A 117 10.74 -2.24 -26.54
C LYS A 117 9.54 -1.31 -26.28
N ASN A 118 8.98 -0.71 -27.33
CA ASN A 118 8.00 0.37 -27.19
C ASN A 118 6.54 -0.11 -27.36
N ILE A 119 6.26 -1.14 -28.17
CA ILE A 119 4.92 -1.70 -28.39
C ILE A 119 4.65 -2.85 -27.42
N HIS A 120 5.59 -3.81 -27.30
CA HIS A 120 5.38 -5.05 -26.53
C HIS A 120 6.03 -5.03 -25.14
N ARG A 121 6.48 -3.89 -24.66
CA ARG A 121 7.11 -3.78 -23.33
C ARG A 121 6.20 -4.30 -22.21
N LYS A 122 4.92 -3.96 -22.26
CA LYS A 122 3.95 -4.42 -21.27
C LYS A 122 3.78 -5.94 -21.30
N ASP A 123 3.69 -6.53 -22.49
CA ASP A 123 3.52 -7.97 -22.65
C ASP A 123 4.76 -8.75 -22.21
N ILE A 124 5.95 -8.27 -22.60
CA ILE A 124 7.23 -8.87 -22.18
C ILE A 124 7.42 -8.78 -20.66
N VAL A 125 7.12 -7.63 -20.07
CA VAL A 125 7.18 -7.45 -18.61
C VAL A 125 6.16 -8.37 -17.93
N ALA A 126 4.96 -8.50 -18.47
CA ALA A 126 3.93 -9.40 -17.96
C ALA A 126 4.38 -10.87 -18.03
N GLU A 127 4.94 -11.34 -19.15
CA GLU A 127 5.44 -12.71 -19.29
C GLU A 127 6.59 -13.01 -18.31
N VAL A 128 7.57 -12.11 -18.20
CA VAL A 128 8.70 -12.25 -17.25
C VAL A 128 8.19 -12.26 -15.81
N THR A 129 7.23 -11.40 -15.48
CA THR A 129 6.64 -11.32 -14.14
C THR A 129 5.87 -12.60 -13.81
N GLN A 130 5.07 -13.11 -14.76
CA GLN A 130 4.31 -14.34 -14.58
C GLN A 130 5.23 -15.56 -14.40
N SER A 131 6.27 -15.68 -15.24
CA SER A 131 7.28 -16.74 -15.12
C SER A 131 8.04 -16.68 -13.79
N GLY A 132 8.40 -15.47 -13.35
CA GLY A 132 9.06 -15.23 -12.07
C GLY A 132 8.18 -15.65 -10.88
N TYR A 133 6.89 -15.31 -10.90
CA TYR A 133 5.97 -15.73 -9.84
C TYR A 133 5.78 -17.24 -9.82
N GLN A 134 5.66 -17.90 -10.97
CA GLN A 134 5.50 -19.34 -11.03
C GLN A 134 6.67 -20.09 -10.39
N GLN A 135 7.89 -19.59 -10.54
CA GLN A 135 9.08 -20.14 -9.86
C GLN A 135 9.03 -19.88 -8.34
N ASP A 136 8.61 -18.67 -7.94
CA ASP A 136 8.56 -18.25 -6.54
C ASP A 136 7.41 -18.90 -5.76
N TYR A 137 6.32 -19.26 -6.44
CA TYR A 137 5.15 -19.90 -5.85
C TYR A 137 5.50 -21.14 -5.03
N GLN A 138 6.32 -22.02 -5.60
CA GLN A 138 6.73 -23.24 -4.91
C GLN A 138 7.63 -22.95 -3.71
N GLN A 139 8.51 -21.96 -3.82
CA GLN A 139 9.39 -21.57 -2.73
C GLN A 139 8.60 -20.97 -1.56
N ILE A 140 7.62 -20.09 -1.85
CA ILE A 140 6.74 -19.53 -0.82
C ILE A 140 5.93 -20.64 -0.14
N ALA A 141 5.38 -21.59 -0.91
CA ALA A 141 4.65 -22.72 -0.35
C ALA A 141 5.51 -23.60 0.58
N MET A 142 6.76 -23.89 0.21
CA MET A 142 7.70 -24.61 1.09
C MET A 142 8.03 -23.81 2.35
N GLN A 143 8.29 -22.51 2.22
CA GLN A 143 8.56 -21.65 3.38
C GLN A 143 7.39 -21.61 4.35
N MET A 144 6.14 -21.55 3.87
CA MET A 144 4.96 -21.60 4.72
C MET A 144 4.91 -22.86 5.59
N MET A 145 5.36 -24.02 5.07
CA MET A 145 5.40 -25.28 5.82
C MET A 145 6.50 -25.27 6.91
N GLU A 146 7.56 -24.50 6.71
CA GLU A 146 8.74 -24.44 7.59
C GLU A 146 8.66 -23.29 8.59
N CYS A 147 7.69 -22.38 8.48
CA CYS A 147 7.53 -21.22 9.35
C CYS A 147 7.40 -21.58 10.83
N ARG A 148 8.28 -21.00 11.65
CA ARG A 148 8.32 -21.23 13.09
C ARG A 148 8.37 -19.93 13.91
N SER A 149 8.78 -18.83 13.31
CA SER A 149 8.94 -17.54 13.96
C SER A 149 8.02 -16.46 13.37
N ALA A 150 7.88 -15.33 14.06
CA ALA A 150 7.18 -14.17 13.56
C ALA A 150 7.90 -13.58 12.34
N GLU A 151 9.23 -13.61 12.33
CA GLU A 151 10.09 -13.13 11.27
C GLU A 151 9.88 -13.92 9.97
N ASP A 152 9.70 -15.25 10.05
CA ASP A 152 9.39 -16.09 8.89
C ASP A 152 8.06 -15.65 8.24
N TRP A 153 7.02 -15.40 9.04
CA TRP A 153 5.73 -14.91 8.55
C TRP A 153 5.81 -13.50 7.98
N MET A 154 6.61 -12.62 8.59
CA MET A 154 6.85 -11.28 8.05
C MET A 154 7.54 -11.35 6.68
N GLU A 155 8.49 -12.28 6.50
CA GLU A 155 9.17 -12.44 5.20
C GLU A 155 8.23 -13.00 4.14
N ILE A 156 7.41 -14.00 4.46
CA ILE A 156 6.36 -14.49 3.56
C ILE A 156 5.42 -13.36 3.15
N TYR A 157 4.98 -12.56 4.11
CA TYR A 157 4.07 -11.45 3.85
C TYR A 157 4.70 -10.41 2.92
N ARG A 158 5.98 -10.04 3.12
CA ARG A 158 6.72 -9.15 2.21
C ARG A 158 6.75 -9.70 0.78
N ARG A 159 7.02 -10.98 0.62
CA ARG A 159 7.07 -11.64 -0.70
C ARG A 159 5.70 -11.63 -1.38
N LEU A 160 4.64 -12.00 -0.66
CA LEU A 160 3.27 -12.00 -1.18
C LEU A 160 2.84 -10.59 -1.60
N VAL A 161 3.10 -9.57 -0.79
CA VAL A 161 2.82 -8.16 -1.13
C VAL A 161 3.63 -7.71 -2.34
N SER A 162 4.92 -8.08 -2.43
CA SER A 162 5.74 -7.74 -3.61
C SER A 162 5.15 -8.30 -4.90
N TRP A 163 4.67 -9.55 -4.88
CA TRP A 163 4.01 -10.16 -6.04
C TRP A 163 2.64 -9.55 -6.32
N GLU A 164 1.88 -9.21 -5.29
CA GLU A 164 0.59 -8.55 -5.43
C GLU A 164 0.72 -7.20 -6.16
N LEU A 165 1.73 -6.39 -5.80
CA LEU A 165 1.99 -5.12 -6.47
C LEU A 165 2.45 -5.31 -7.92
N LYS A 166 3.30 -6.31 -8.21
CA LYS A 166 3.79 -6.60 -9.56
C LYS A 166 2.72 -7.18 -10.49
N LEU A 167 1.75 -7.92 -9.95
CA LEU A 167 0.67 -8.57 -10.70
C LEU A 167 -0.61 -7.74 -10.74
N SER A 168 -0.68 -6.61 -10.03
CA SER A 168 -1.91 -5.80 -9.87
C SER A 168 -2.47 -5.26 -11.19
N ASP A 169 -1.61 -5.02 -12.18
CA ASP A 169 -1.99 -4.47 -13.48
C ASP A 169 -2.38 -5.54 -14.51
N THR A 170 -2.34 -6.81 -14.13
CA THR A 170 -2.59 -7.92 -15.04
C THR A 170 -3.83 -8.71 -14.63
N ALA A 171 -4.87 -8.71 -15.47
CA ALA A 171 -5.95 -9.70 -15.38
C ALA A 171 -5.39 -11.06 -15.82
N SER A 172 -4.59 -11.71 -14.98
CA SER A 172 -3.89 -12.94 -15.33
C SER A 172 -4.26 -14.09 -14.39
N PRO A 173 -4.20 -15.35 -14.85
CA PRO A 173 -4.36 -16.51 -13.99
C PRO A 173 -3.41 -16.54 -12.79
N MET A 174 -2.25 -15.87 -12.89
CA MET A 174 -1.28 -15.75 -11.80
C MET A 174 -1.79 -14.90 -10.65
N ALA A 175 -2.61 -13.87 -10.92
CA ALA A 175 -3.24 -13.06 -9.87
C ALA A 175 -4.25 -13.89 -9.04
N GLU A 176 -4.99 -14.79 -9.69
CA GLU A 176 -5.88 -15.72 -8.99
C GLU A 176 -5.10 -16.74 -8.14
N MET A 177 -4.00 -17.28 -8.69
CA MET A 177 -3.11 -18.18 -7.94
C MET A 177 -2.50 -17.48 -6.72
N LEU A 178 -2.10 -16.22 -6.85
CA LEU A 178 -1.59 -15.42 -5.74
C LEU A 178 -2.68 -15.21 -4.67
N GLY A 179 -3.92 -14.94 -5.09
CA GLY A 179 -5.05 -14.83 -4.17
C GLY A 179 -5.25 -16.10 -3.34
N MET A 180 -5.24 -17.28 -3.99
CA MET A 180 -5.33 -18.58 -3.29
C MET A 180 -4.13 -18.80 -2.35
N GLN A 181 -2.92 -18.45 -2.76
CA GLN A 181 -1.73 -18.58 -1.92
C GLN A 181 -1.77 -17.65 -0.70
N LYS A 182 -2.28 -16.42 -0.86
CA LYS A 182 -2.54 -15.49 0.27
C LYS A 182 -3.57 -16.05 1.26
N GLU A 183 -4.66 -16.68 0.76
CA GLU A 183 -5.64 -17.34 1.62
C GLU A 183 -5.00 -18.48 2.42
N GLU A 184 -4.22 -19.34 1.77
CA GLU A 184 -3.51 -20.43 2.44
C GLU A 184 -2.51 -19.90 3.48
N ALA A 185 -1.75 -18.86 3.14
CA ALA A 185 -0.83 -18.20 4.06
C ALA A 185 -1.57 -17.62 5.28
N ASN A 186 -2.70 -16.94 5.08
CA ASN A 186 -3.52 -16.42 6.19
C ASN A 186 -4.09 -17.52 7.09
N GLN A 187 -4.46 -18.69 6.53
CA GLN A 187 -4.88 -19.84 7.34
C GLN A 187 -3.72 -20.41 8.17
N GLY A 188 -2.52 -20.51 7.58
CA GLY A 188 -1.31 -20.91 8.29
C GLY A 188 -0.93 -19.94 9.39
N PHE A 189 -0.94 -18.64 9.09
CA PHE A 189 -0.66 -17.56 10.02
C PHE A 189 -1.66 -17.56 11.19
N ALA A 190 -2.96 -17.72 10.93
CA ALA A 190 -3.97 -17.79 11.98
C ALA A 190 -3.73 -18.96 12.96
N LYS A 191 -3.30 -20.12 12.45
CA LYS A 191 -2.93 -21.26 13.31
C LYS A 191 -1.68 -20.94 14.15
N TYR A 192 -0.70 -20.26 13.55
CA TYR A 192 0.51 -19.80 14.24
C TYR A 192 0.17 -18.82 15.37
N ILE A 193 -0.70 -17.83 15.11
CA ILE A 193 -1.21 -16.91 16.13
C ILE A 193 -1.95 -17.65 17.23
N ALA A 194 -2.90 -18.52 16.88
CA ALA A 194 -3.69 -19.27 17.85
C ALA A 194 -2.82 -20.12 18.83
N LYS A 195 -1.70 -20.61 18.32
CA LYS A 195 -0.76 -21.43 19.12
C LYS A 195 0.12 -20.60 20.06
N ASN A 196 0.53 -19.40 19.65
CA ASN A 196 1.63 -18.69 20.32
C ASN A 196 1.21 -17.39 21.01
N TYR A 197 0.07 -16.77 20.61
CA TYR A 197 -0.30 -15.42 21.02
C TYR A 197 -0.35 -15.23 22.53
N LEU A 198 -0.97 -16.17 23.28
CA LEU A 198 -1.10 -16.06 24.73
C LEU A 198 0.24 -16.10 25.45
N ASP A 199 1.21 -16.83 24.92
CA ASP A 199 2.57 -16.87 25.47
C ASP A 199 3.31 -15.55 25.22
N TRP A 200 3.13 -14.93 24.05
CA TRP A 200 3.76 -13.65 23.73
C TRP A 200 3.27 -12.50 24.59
N VAL A 201 1.97 -12.44 24.86
CA VAL A 201 1.38 -11.36 25.67
C VAL A 201 1.48 -11.66 27.18
N SER A 202 2.01 -12.80 27.58
CA SER A 202 2.26 -13.11 28.99
C SER A 202 3.22 -12.07 29.58
N PRO A 203 2.96 -11.55 30.81
CA PRO A 203 3.86 -10.61 31.49
C PRO A 203 5.28 -11.12 31.70
N ASP A 204 5.44 -12.44 31.76
CA ASP A 204 6.72 -13.10 32.00
C ASP A 204 7.61 -13.23 30.74
N ASN A 205 7.00 -13.09 29.55
CA ASN A 205 7.73 -13.19 28.28
C ASN A 205 8.36 -11.85 27.90
N ARG A 206 9.67 -11.71 28.13
CA ARG A 206 10.44 -10.51 27.80
C ARG A 206 11.15 -10.55 26.46
N ASP A 207 11.28 -11.72 25.87
CA ASP A 207 12.07 -11.96 24.65
C ASP A 207 11.20 -12.12 23.39
N ARG A 208 9.95 -11.67 23.47
CA ARG A 208 9.04 -11.69 22.31
C ARG A 208 9.49 -10.73 21.21
N HIS A 209 9.04 -11.00 19.98
CA HIS A 209 9.14 -10.04 18.89
C HIS A 209 8.43 -8.71 19.21
N LEU A 210 8.66 -7.69 18.38
CA LEU A 210 8.10 -6.34 18.61
C LEU A 210 6.59 -6.35 18.43
N MET A 211 5.86 -5.83 19.42
CA MET A 211 4.39 -5.67 19.40
C MET A 211 3.99 -4.23 19.76
N SER A 212 2.69 -3.89 19.59
CA SER A 212 2.17 -2.53 19.79
C SER A 212 2.65 -1.83 21.08
N PRO A 213 2.66 -2.45 22.28
CA PRO A 213 3.10 -1.77 23.51
C PRO A 213 4.62 -1.46 23.54
N ASP A 214 5.39 -2.08 22.66
CA ASP A 214 6.86 -2.01 22.72
C ASP A 214 7.43 -0.84 21.90
N ILE A 215 6.62 -0.19 21.05
CA ILE A 215 7.07 0.78 20.03
C ILE A 215 7.85 1.94 20.66
N PHE A 216 7.30 2.61 21.66
CA PHE A 216 8.00 3.72 22.31
C PHE A 216 9.28 3.27 22.99
N LYS A 217 9.21 2.21 23.79
CA LYS A 217 10.33 1.69 24.55
C LYS A 217 11.48 1.22 23.67
N ARG A 218 11.17 0.52 22.57
CA ARG A 218 12.19 -0.16 21.75
C ARG A 218 12.61 0.62 20.51
N LYS A 219 11.83 1.65 20.09
CA LYS A 219 12.09 2.42 18.86
C LYS A 219 12.16 3.93 19.09
N ILE A 220 11.21 4.53 19.82
CA ILE A 220 11.14 5.98 19.96
C ILE A 220 12.12 6.48 21.03
N PHE A 221 12.07 5.92 22.24
CA PHE A 221 12.95 6.37 23.34
C PHE A 221 14.45 6.20 23.04
N PRO A 222 14.94 5.14 22.40
CA PRO A 222 16.34 5.06 22.03
C PRO A 222 16.81 6.20 21.13
N LEU A 223 16.00 6.63 20.16
CA LEU A 223 16.32 7.77 19.29
C LEU A 223 16.38 9.09 20.07
N LEU A 224 15.42 9.29 20.97
CA LEU A 224 15.38 10.47 21.84
C LEU A 224 16.55 10.49 22.84
N ASP A 225 16.91 9.32 23.41
CA ASP A 225 18.06 9.17 24.32
C ASP A 225 19.41 9.45 23.61
N GLU A 226 19.49 9.23 22.30
CA GLU A 226 20.61 9.62 21.46
C GLU A 226 20.64 11.13 21.15
N GLY A 227 19.67 11.90 21.65
CA GLY A 227 19.54 13.34 21.39
C GLY A 227 18.95 13.68 20.02
N LYS A 228 18.36 12.71 19.33
CA LYS A 228 17.65 12.95 18.05
C LYS A 228 16.26 13.49 18.33
N LYS A 229 15.82 14.44 17.52
CA LYS A 229 14.40 14.82 17.47
C LYS A 229 13.62 13.80 16.67
N VAL A 230 12.46 13.41 17.17
CA VAL A 230 11.62 12.38 16.53
C VAL A 230 10.30 12.97 16.07
N PHE A 231 9.91 12.65 14.84
CA PHE A 231 8.58 12.91 14.30
C PHE A 231 7.88 11.57 14.05
N LEU A 232 6.95 11.20 14.95
CA LEU A 232 6.16 9.97 14.84
C LEU A 232 4.88 10.25 14.06
N ILE A 233 4.72 9.58 12.93
CA ILE A 233 3.50 9.60 12.11
C ILE A 233 2.78 8.25 12.27
N VAL A 234 1.56 8.28 12.77
CA VAL A 234 0.69 7.10 12.87
C VAL A 234 -0.48 7.28 11.89
N ILE A 235 -0.47 6.52 10.82
CA ILE A 235 -1.57 6.50 9.84
C ILE A 235 -2.49 5.34 10.22
N ASP A 236 -3.72 5.65 10.64
CA ASP A 236 -4.72 4.68 11.06
C ASP A 236 -5.08 3.71 9.93
N ASN A 237 -5.05 2.41 10.21
CA ASN A 237 -5.41 1.35 9.26
C ASN A 237 -4.51 1.31 7.99
N PHE A 238 -3.22 1.66 8.13
CA PHE A 238 -2.27 1.73 7.02
C PHE A 238 -1.55 0.41 6.81
N ARG A 239 -1.81 -0.25 5.68
CA ARG A 239 -1.26 -1.57 5.38
C ARG A 239 0.15 -1.50 4.78
N TYR A 240 0.84 -2.64 4.84
CA TYR A 240 2.19 -2.76 4.29
C TYR A 240 2.25 -2.58 2.75
N ASP A 241 1.25 -3.04 2.00
CA ASP A 241 1.17 -2.82 0.56
C ASP A 241 1.01 -1.33 0.20
N GLN A 242 0.25 -0.58 1.00
CA GLN A 242 0.11 0.88 0.85
C GLN A 242 1.42 1.62 1.20
N TRP A 243 2.13 1.15 2.24
CA TRP A 243 3.47 1.65 2.54
C TRP A 243 4.43 1.46 1.36
N ARG A 244 4.46 0.29 0.73
CA ARG A 244 5.34 0.00 -0.40
C ARG A 244 5.13 0.97 -1.57
N MET A 245 3.87 1.37 -1.81
CA MET A 245 3.56 2.39 -2.83
C MET A 245 4.03 3.79 -2.41
N LEU A 246 3.84 4.17 -1.14
CA LEU A 246 4.34 5.45 -0.62
C LEU A 246 5.87 5.52 -0.67
N ALA A 247 6.56 4.41 -0.37
CA ALA A 247 8.02 4.35 -0.38
C ALA A 247 8.62 4.67 -1.76
N GLU A 248 7.93 4.34 -2.85
CA GLU A 248 8.35 4.72 -4.20
C GLU A 248 8.28 6.25 -4.42
N ASP A 249 7.27 6.90 -3.82
CA ASP A 249 7.06 8.36 -3.99
C ASP A 249 8.04 9.21 -3.16
N ILE A 250 8.57 8.68 -2.04
CA ILE A 250 9.44 9.43 -1.12
C ILE A 250 10.89 8.92 -1.06
N GLY A 251 11.19 7.82 -1.74
CA GLY A 251 12.49 7.13 -1.65
C GLY A 251 13.71 7.97 -2.01
N ASP A 252 13.54 8.99 -2.86
CA ASP A 252 14.62 9.92 -3.22
C ASP A 252 14.95 10.94 -2.12
N GLN A 253 14.05 11.14 -1.16
CA GLN A 253 14.15 12.16 -0.12
C GLN A 253 14.74 11.62 1.19
N PHE A 254 14.61 10.30 1.43
CA PHE A 254 14.98 9.67 2.69
C PHE A 254 15.80 8.39 2.49
N ASP A 255 16.69 8.12 3.44
CA ASP A 255 17.20 6.78 3.68
C ASP A 255 16.17 6.03 4.52
N ILE A 256 15.75 4.86 4.03
CA ILE A 256 14.62 4.10 4.57
C ILE A 256 15.13 2.85 5.30
N ASP A 257 14.84 2.73 6.59
CA ASP A 257 14.93 1.47 7.34
C ASP A 257 13.52 0.91 7.55
N GLU A 258 13.23 -0.20 6.89
CA GLU A 258 11.92 -0.82 6.82
C GLU A 258 11.85 -2.07 7.69
N GLN A 259 10.93 -2.08 8.65
CA GLN A 259 10.63 -3.22 9.50
C GLN A 259 9.12 -3.48 9.52
N LEU A 260 8.73 -4.71 9.82
CA LEU A 260 7.37 -5.04 10.23
C LEU A 260 7.36 -5.32 11.73
N TYR A 261 6.21 -5.09 12.36
CA TYR A 261 5.95 -5.52 13.72
C TYR A 261 4.55 -6.11 13.82
N MET A 262 4.22 -6.71 14.95
CA MET A 262 2.94 -7.38 15.12
C MET A 262 2.00 -6.54 15.97
N SER A 263 0.83 -6.18 15.40
CA SER A 263 -0.25 -5.56 16.17
C SER A 263 -0.83 -6.53 17.18
N ILE A 264 -1.29 -6.00 18.32
CA ILE A 264 -2.03 -6.80 19.31
C ILE A 264 -3.46 -7.08 18.87
N LEU A 265 -4.08 -8.08 19.48
CA LEU A 265 -5.50 -8.38 19.33
C LEU A 265 -6.33 -7.67 20.41
N PRO A 266 -7.53 -7.19 20.08
CA PRO A 266 -8.08 -6.97 18.74
C PRO A 266 -7.23 -6.00 17.91
N THR A 267 -7.10 -6.26 16.60
CA THR A 267 -6.48 -5.33 15.63
C THR A 267 -7.42 -4.17 15.34
N ALA A 268 -7.65 -3.37 16.36
CA ALA A 268 -8.60 -2.25 16.36
C ALA A 268 -8.02 -1.06 17.11
N THR A 269 -8.35 0.13 16.64
CA THR A 269 -7.80 1.41 17.09
C THR A 269 -7.82 1.57 18.59
N GLN A 270 -8.93 1.27 19.24
CA GLN A 270 -9.10 1.38 20.69
C GLN A 270 -8.07 0.54 21.47
N TYR A 271 -7.73 -0.65 20.99
CA TYR A 271 -6.80 -1.56 21.65
C TYR A 271 -5.36 -1.29 21.23
N ALA A 272 -5.09 -1.36 19.95
CA ALA A 272 -3.73 -1.34 19.41
C ALA A 272 -3.07 0.04 19.53
N ARG A 273 -3.78 1.13 19.20
CA ARG A 273 -3.20 2.49 19.26
C ARG A 273 -3.02 2.96 20.70
N ASN A 274 -3.99 2.69 21.58
CA ASN A 274 -3.83 2.98 23.00
C ASN A 274 -2.67 2.18 23.62
N ALA A 275 -2.43 0.95 23.17
CA ALA A 275 -1.26 0.18 23.61
C ALA A 275 0.06 0.78 23.11
N ILE A 276 0.13 1.31 21.88
CA ILE A 276 1.32 2.04 21.38
C ILE A 276 1.60 3.24 22.27
N PHE A 277 0.58 4.08 22.52
CA PHE A 277 0.76 5.36 23.21
C PHE A 277 0.93 5.23 24.73
N SER A 278 0.39 4.19 25.32
CA SER A 278 0.59 3.93 26.75
C SER A 278 1.81 3.05 27.03
N GLY A 279 2.27 2.23 26.07
CA GLY A 279 3.27 1.19 26.33
C GLY A 279 2.78 0.08 27.26
N LEU A 280 1.47 -0.15 27.29
CA LEU A 280 0.79 -1.15 28.15
C LEU A 280 -0.20 -1.97 27.32
N MET A 281 -0.44 -3.18 27.76
CA MET A 281 -1.58 -3.97 27.25
C MET A 281 -2.91 -3.39 27.74
N PRO A 282 -4.02 -3.58 26.99
CA PRO A 282 -5.31 -2.95 27.25
C PRO A 282 -5.84 -3.13 28.68
N ASN A 283 -5.74 -4.33 29.25
CA ASN A 283 -6.15 -4.57 30.62
C ASN A 283 -5.38 -3.72 31.64
N LYS A 284 -4.06 -3.54 31.39
CA LYS A 284 -3.23 -2.71 32.25
C LYS A 284 -3.54 -1.22 32.12
N ILE A 285 -3.95 -0.76 30.94
CA ILE A 285 -4.43 0.62 30.78
C ILE A 285 -5.69 0.83 31.61
N ALA A 286 -6.67 -0.07 31.49
CA ALA A 286 -7.93 0.00 32.25
C ALA A 286 -7.71 -0.07 33.77
N GLU A 287 -6.76 -0.88 34.25
CA GLU A 287 -6.45 -0.99 35.69
C GLU A 287 -5.69 0.23 36.24
N MET A 288 -4.69 0.72 35.53
CA MET A 288 -3.81 1.79 36.02
C MET A 288 -4.34 3.19 35.74
N PHE A 289 -5.09 3.35 34.66
CA PHE A 289 -5.60 4.63 34.16
C PHE A 289 -7.08 4.51 33.77
N PRO A 290 -7.98 4.18 34.70
CA PRO A 290 -9.39 3.95 34.39
C PRO A 290 -10.06 5.17 33.74
N ASP A 291 -9.63 6.38 34.07
CA ASP A 291 -10.15 7.62 33.47
C ASP A 291 -9.69 7.84 32.01
N LEU A 292 -8.66 7.11 31.56
CA LEU A 292 -8.14 7.19 30.20
C LEU A 292 -8.56 6.00 29.31
N TRP A 293 -9.14 4.96 29.92
CA TRP A 293 -9.70 3.83 29.20
C TRP A 293 -11.22 4.01 29.02
N VAL A 294 -11.71 3.72 27.85
CA VAL A 294 -13.14 3.74 27.53
C VAL A 294 -13.55 2.32 27.15
N ASP A 295 -14.58 1.80 27.78
CA ASP A 295 -15.02 0.43 27.56
C ASP A 295 -15.70 0.23 26.19
N GLU A 296 -15.79 -1.03 25.75
CA GLU A 296 -16.27 -1.39 24.41
C GLU A 296 -17.74 -1.01 24.16
N ASP A 297 -18.56 -0.98 25.19
CA ASP A 297 -19.97 -0.64 25.15
C ASP A 297 -20.25 0.88 25.13
N GLU A 298 -19.26 1.70 25.38
CA GLU A 298 -19.38 3.15 25.24
C GLU A 298 -19.35 3.52 23.74
N GLU A 299 -20.27 4.37 23.30
CA GLU A 299 -20.40 4.74 21.89
C GLU A 299 -19.32 5.75 21.44
N GLU A 300 -18.84 6.61 22.35
CA GLU A 300 -17.92 7.71 22.06
C GLU A 300 -16.69 7.69 22.97
N GLY A 301 -15.67 8.41 22.59
CA GLY A 301 -14.52 8.71 23.47
C GLY A 301 -13.36 7.73 23.41
N LYS A 302 -13.46 6.61 22.72
CA LYS A 302 -12.47 5.51 22.72
C LYS A 302 -11.04 5.91 22.37
N ASN A 303 -10.86 7.01 21.64
CA ASN A 303 -9.56 7.48 21.16
C ASN A 303 -9.35 8.99 21.41
N LEU A 304 -9.88 9.52 22.50
CA LEU A 304 -9.70 10.94 22.87
C LEU A 304 -8.54 11.15 23.85
N ASN A 305 -8.08 10.09 24.51
CA ASN A 305 -7.09 10.15 25.59
C ASN A 305 -5.65 9.81 25.13
N GLU A 306 -5.36 9.89 23.82
CA GLU A 306 -4.09 9.49 23.26
C GLU A 306 -2.90 10.33 23.76
N ALA A 307 -3.03 11.65 23.82
CA ALA A 307 -1.99 12.52 24.37
C ALA A 307 -1.73 12.29 25.87
N PRO A 308 -2.73 12.19 26.76
CA PRO A 308 -2.53 11.77 28.14
C PRO A 308 -1.85 10.40 28.28
N LEU A 309 -2.16 9.42 27.43
CA LEU A 309 -1.50 8.12 27.47
C LEU A 309 0.00 8.22 27.12
N ILE A 310 0.38 9.05 26.14
CA ILE A 310 1.80 9.33 25.83
C ILE A 310 2.49 9.96 27.03
N GLN A 311 1.86 10.95 27.66
CA GLN A 311 2.39 11.62 28.85
C GLN A 311 2.67 10.62 29.97
N THR A 312 1.69 9.77 30.30
CA THR A 312 1.87 8.74 31.34
C THR A 312 2.97 7.75 31.00
N GLN A 313 3.17 7.44 29.72
CA GLN A 313 4.26 6.56 29.30
C GLN A 313 5.62 7.22 29.50
N ILE A 314 5.80 8.48 29.06
CA ILE A 314 7.03 9.24 29.25
C ILE A 314 7.39 9.32 30.74
N GLU A 315 6.41 9.64 31.62
CA GLU A 315 6.61 9.74 33.07
C GLU A 315 6.98 8.40 33.72
N ARG A 316 6.30 7.29 33.36
CA ARG A 316 6.62 5.94 33.88
C ARG A 316 8.03 5.48 33.54
N PHE A 317 8.56 5.90 32.39
CA PHE A 317 9.94 5.65 32.00
C PHE A 317 10.91 6.68 32.56
N ARG A 318 10.46 7.63 33.41
CA ARG A 318 11.26 8.69 34.02
C ARG A 318 12.01 9.54 32.98
N LYS A 319 11.34 9.80 31.85
CA LYS A 319 11.83 10.63 30.76
C LYS A 319 11.27 12.05 30.90
N HIS A 320 11.96 13.02 30.31
CA HIS A 320 11.61 14.45 30.41
C HIS A 320 11.58 15.10 29.03
N TYR A 321 11.11 14.36 28.01
CA TYR A 321 10.99 14.89 26.66
C TYR A 321 9.82 15.85 26.55
N THR A 322 10.05 16.95 25.81
CA THR A 322 8.95 17.79 25.35
C THR A 322 8.27 17.12 24.17
N PHE A 323 6.93 17.09 24.18
CA PHE A 323 6.22 16.52 23.05
C PHE A 323 5.00 17.34 22.65
N SER A 324 4.59 17.21 21.38
CA SER A 324 3.29 17.65 20.89
C SER A 324 2.52 16.48 20.32
N TYR A 325 1.20 16.57 20.36
CA TYR A 325 0.29 15.60 19.78
C TYR A 325 -0.72 16.29 18.89
N HIS A 326 -0.85 15.80 17.67
CA HIS A 326 -1.77 16.32 16.65
C HIS A 326 -2.57 15.18 16.04
N LYS A 327 -3.86 15.44 15.77
CA LYS A 327 -4.77 14.47 15.14
C LYS A 327 -5.46 15.12 13.95
N VAL A 328 -5.36 14.50 12.80
CA VAL A 328 -5.91 14.96 11.54
C VAL A 328 -6.99 13.99 11.07
N ASN A 329 -8.23 14.46 11.07
CA ASN A 329 -9.40 13.70 10.65
C ASN A 329 -9.93 14.14 9.28
N ASP A 330 -9.61 15.37 8.84
CA ASP A 330 -10.10 15.97 7.61
C ASP A 330 -9.06 16.90 6.97
N SER A 331 -9.35 17.39 5.78
CA SER A 331 -8.46 18.30 5.04
C SER A 331 -8.24 19.63 5.77
N GLN A 332 -9.25 20.18 6.43
CA GLN A 332 -9.11 21.44 7.17
C GLN A 332 -8.20 21.30 8.39
N GLY A 333 -8.29 20.15 9.09
CA GLY A 333 -7.38 19.81 10.18
C GLY A 333 -5.95 19.65 9.70
N ALA A 334 -5.80 19.10 8.51
CA ALA A 334 -4.52 18.94 7.85
C ALA A 334 -3.86 20.28 7.45
N ASP A 335 -4.63 21.19 6.85
CA ASP A 335 -4.15 22.53 6.48
C ASP A 335 -3.75 23.32 7.73
N ARG A 336 -4.59 23.31 8.77
CA ARG A 336 -4.26 23.96 10.08
C ARG A 336 -3.00 23.38 10.70
N PHE A 337 -2.77 22.08 10.59
CA PHE A 337 -1.53 21.47 11.09
C PHE A 337 -0.31 22.00 10.35
N LEU A 338 -0.34 22.12 9.02
CA LEU A 338 0.78 22.69 8.24
C LEU A 338 1.04 24.15 8.56
N GLU A 339 0.00 24.97 8.73
CA GLU A 339 0.14 26.36 9.14
C GLU A 339 0.91 26.50 10.47
N HIS A 340 0.71 25.55 11.40
CA HIS A 340 1.35 25.54 12.72
C HIS A 340 2.59 24.62 12.81
N TYR A 341 3.04 24.04 11.69
CA TYR A 341 4.18 23.10 11.66
C TYR A 341 5.44 23.65 12.34
N ASN A 342 5.68 24.95 12.25
CA ASN A 342 6.84 25.58 12.89
C ASN A 342 6.85 25.45 14.43
N GLU A 343 5.72 25.27 15.07
CA GLU A 343 5.61 25.06 16.52
C GLU A 343 6.19 23.72 16.94
N CYS A 344 6.18 22.73 16.03
CA CYS A 344 6.76 21.41 16.24
C CYS A 344 8.27 21.46 16.51
N ARG A 345 8.99 22.48 15.98
CA ARG A 345 10.46 22.59 16.05
C ARG A 345 11.03 22.64 17.45
N ASN A 346 10.23 23.04 18.44
CA ASN A 346 10.66 23.21 19.82
C ASN A 346 10.55 21.92 20.65
N ASN A 347 9.95 20.85 20.09
CA ASN A 347 9.73 19.61 20.80
C ASN A 347 10.77 18.54 20.43
N ASP A 348 11.08 17.67 21.37
CA ASP A 348 11.92 16.49 21.17
C ASP A 348 11.15 15.42 20.37
N LEU A 349 9.84 15.31 20.66
CA LEU A 349 8.93 14.36 20.03
C LEU A 349 7.68 15.08 19.48
N ASN A 350 7.35 14.86 18.22
CA ASN A 350 6.06 15.25 17.66
C ASN A 350 5.31 14.01 17.22
N VAL A 351 4.05 13.90 17.60
CA VAL A 351 3.17 12.79 17.26
C VAL A 351 2.03 13.30 16.40
N LEU A 352 1.90 12.74 15.20
CA LEU A 352 0.84 13.06 14.25
C LEU A 352 0.04 11.78 13.95
N VAL A 353 -1.25 11.81 14.26
CA VAL A 353 -2.20 10.75 13.91
C VAL A 353 -3.04 11.19 12.73
N ILE A 354 -3.21 10.31 11.74
CA ILE A 354 -3.96 10.57 10.51
C ILE A 354 -4.98 9.44 10.30
N ASN A 355 -6.26 9.78 10.28
CA ASN A 355 -7.36 8.80 10.26
C ASN A 355 -7.97 8.57 8.88
N PHE A 356 -7.44 9.17 7.80
CA PHE A 356 -8.08 9.14 6.49
C PHE A 356 -8.32 7.73 5.93
N ILE A 357 -7.34 6.81 6.06
CA ILE A 357 -7.46 5.48 5.46
C ILE A 357 -8.51 4.64 6.19
N ASP A 358 -8.58 4.76 7.52
CA ASP A 358 -9.64 4.11 8.28
C ASP A 358 -11.02 4.68 7.92
N MET A 359 -11.15 6.00 7.83
CA MET A 359 -12.37 6.65 7.35
C MET A 359 -12.77 6.21 5.94
N LEU A 360 -11.81 6.01 5.02
CA LEU A 360 -12.06 5.48 3.68
C LEU A 360 -12.62 4.06 3.73
N SER A 361 -12.10 3.20 4.61
CA SER A 361 -12.59 1.83 4.80
C SER A 361 -14.03 1.80 5.31
N HIS A 362 -14.37 2.65 6.27
CA HIS A 362 -15.72 2.84 6.78
C HIS A 362 -16.67 3.45 5.73
N ALA A 363 -16.27 4.52 5.06
CA ALA A 363 -17.05 5.14 3.99
C ALA A 363 -17.36 4.16 2.85
N ARG A 364 -16.44 3.24 2.53
CA ARG A 364 -16.69 2.17 1.55
C ARG A 364 -17.81 1.23 2.01
N THR A 365 -17.92 0.96 3.29
CA THR A 365 -19.00 0.13 3.84
C THR A 365 -20.36 0.85 3.77
N GLU A 366 -20.39 2.14 4.02
CA GLU A 366 -21.60 2.94 4.14
C GLU A 366 -22.06 3.58 2.81
N SER A 367 -21.12 3.95 1.93
CA SER A 367 -21.39 4.64 0.66
C SER A 367 -21.30 3.71 -0.54
N LYS A 368 -22.39 3.60 -1.31
CA LYS A 368 -22.41 2.84 -2.56
C LYS A 368 -21.40 3.37 -3.57
N MET A 369 -21.25 4.69 -3.68
CA MET A 369 -20.30 5.31 -4.60
C MET A 369 -18.84 4.93 -4.26
N VAL A 370 -18.45 5.03 -3.00
CA VAL A 370 -17.10 4.65 -2.56
C VAL A 370 -16.86 3.15 -2.76
N ARG A 371 -17.88 2.32 -2.57
CA ARG A 371 -17.83 0.88 -2.82
C ARG A 371 -17.57 0.55 -4.29
N GLU A 372 -18.17 1.27 -5.21
CA GLU A 372 -17.95 1.12 -6.64
C GLU A 372 -16.55 1.58 -7.07
N LEU A 373 -16.05 2.67 -6.49
CA LEU A 373 -14.71 3.20 -6.76
C LEU A 373 -13.59 2.31 -6.21
N ALA A 374 -13.76 1.78 -5.00
CA ALA A 374 -12.81 0.90 -4.31
C ALA A 374 -13.29 -0.56 -4.33
N ASN A 375 -13.66 -1.09 -5.48
CA ASN A 375 -14.33 -2.39 -5.61
C ASN A 375 -13.41 -3.61 -5.42
N ASN A 376 -12.10 -3.42 -5.46
CA ASN A 376 -11.09 -4.47 -5.27
C ASN A 376 -9.82 -3.91 -4.61
N GLU A 377 -8.85 -4.79 -4.31
CA GLU A 377 -7.59 -4.42 -3.66
C GLU A 377 -6.77 -3.38 -4.44
N SER A 378 -6.65 -3.54 -5.76
CA SER A 378 -5.90 -2.61 -6.61
C SER A 378 -6.55 -1.22 -6.63
N ALA A 379 -7.87 -1.15 -6.76
CA ALA A 379 -8.62 0.11 -6.72
C ALA A 379 -8.50 0.81 -5.35
N TYR A 380 -8.58 0.05 -4.25
CA TYR A 380 -8.41 0.59 -2.90
C TYR A 380 -7.00 1.16 -2.70
N ARG A 381 -5.96 0.46 -3.15
CA ARG A 381 -4.58 0.96 -3.15
C ARG A 381 -4.43 2.22 -3.99
N SER A 382 -5.00 2.25 -5.20
CA SER A 382 -4.90 3.41 -6.10
C SER A 382 -5.52 4.67 -5.51
N ILE A 383 -6.66 4.55 -4.84
CA ILE A 383 -7.31 5.67 -4.15
C ILE A 383 -6.42 6.15 -2.99
N THR A 384 -5.89 5.22 -2.20
CA THR A 384 -4.97 5.55 -1.10
C THR A 384 -3.72 6.26 -1.62
N GLN A 385 -3.10 5.77 -2.69
CA GLN A 385 -1.91 6.39 -3.29
C GLN A 385 -2.22 7.78 -3.84
N SER A 386 -3.34 7.94 -4.54
CA SER A 386 -3.79 9.24 -5.03
C SER A 386 -3.95 10.25 -3.89
N TRP A 387 -4.58 9.82 -2.80
CA TRP A 387 -4.71 10.66 -1.61
C TRP A 387 -3.35 11.02 -1.00
N LEU A 388 -2.45 10.05 -0.81
CA LEU A 388 -1.10 10.30 -0.27
C LEU A 388 -0.34 11.35 -1.09
N ARG A 389 -0.40 11.28 -2.42
CA ARG A 389 0.27 12.22 -3.33
C ARG A 389 -0.31 13.63 -3.30
N HIS A 390 -1.62 13.77 -3.10
CA HIS A 390 -2.33 15.06 -3.19
C HIS A 390 -2.76 15.61 -1.82
N SER A 391 -2.43 14.92 -0.74
CA SER A 391 -2.72 15.35 0.62
C SER A 391 -1.58 16.17 1.21
N VAL A 392 -1.88 16.75 2.36
CA VAL A 392 -0.92 17.44 3.25
C VAL A 392 0.33 16.59 3.57
N LEU A 393 0.19 15.26 3.55
CA LEU A 393 1.33 14.36 3.78
C LEU A 393 2.45 14.54 2.76
N SER A 394 2.15 14.77 1.50
CA SER A 394 3.15 15.01 0.47
C SER A 394 3.98 16.26 0.77
N GLU A 395 3.33 17.34 1.24
CA GLU A 395 4.02 18.56 1.65
C GLU A 395 4.79 18.37 2.96
N LEU A 396 4.19 17.68 3.93
CA LEU A 396 4.83 17.35 5.19
C LEU A 396 6.13 16.55 4.97
N PHE A 397 6.14 15.54 4.10
CA PHE A 397 7.36 14.79 3.79
C PHE A 397 8.44 15.66 3.17
N LYS A 398 8.09 16.63 2.32
CA LYS A 398 9.06 17.63 1.80
C LYS A 398 9.66 18.49 2.92
N LEU A 399 8.84 18.95 3.86
CA LEU A 399 9.32 19.72 5.02
C LEU A 399 10.21 18.88 5.93
N LEU A 400 9.80 17.62 6.19
CA LEU A 400 10.57 16.71 7.03
C LEU A 400 11.88 16.28 6.38
N SER A 401 11.94 16.14 5.05
CA SER A 401 13.18 15.81 4.34
C SER A 401 14.24 16.91 4.41
N GLN A 402 13.83 18.14 4.75
CA GLN A 402 14.70 19.30 4.93
C GLN A 402 14.98 19.61 6.42
N SER A 403 14.49 18.79 7.31
CA SER A 403 14.59 18.98 8.76
C SER A 403 15.69 18.09 9.36
N ASP A 404 15.91 18.24 10.68
CA ASP A 404 16.77 17.39 11.49
C ASP A 404 16.03 16.26 12.21
N TYR A 405 14.74 16.05 11.89
CA TYR A 405 13.94 15.00 12.49
C TYR A 405 14.32 13.61 11.96
N GLN A 406 14.40 12.67 12.90
CA GLN A 406 14.27 11.26 12.58
C GLN A 406 12.76 10.95 12.49
N VAL A 407 12.27 10.63 11.32
CA VAL A 407 10.84 10.34 11.13
C VAL A 407 10.59 8.86 11.36
N VAL A 408 9.61 8.54 12.21
CA VAL A 408 9.12 7.18 12.40
C VAL A 408 7.68 7.14 11.90
N LEU A 409 7.42 6.33 10.86
CA LEU A 409 6.09 6.14 10.30
C LEU A 409 5.59 4.74 10.63
N THR A 410 4.36 4.66 11.14
CA THR A 410 3.73 3.39 11.50
C THR A 410 2.21 3.47 11.42
N THR A 411 1.55 2.41 11.82
CA THR A 411 0.11 2.27 12.00
C THR A 411 -0.18 1.49 13.26
N ASP A 412 -1.40 1.46 13.70
CA ASP A 412 -1.88 0.63 14.83
C ASP A 412 -2.36 -0.75 14.37
N HIS A 413 -2.98 -0.85 13.21
CA HIS A 413 -3.42 -2.08 12.55
C HIS A 413 -3.58 -1.86 11.05
N GLY A 414 -3.82 -2.93 10.31
CA GLY A 414 -4.29 -2.87 8.94
C GLY A 414 -5.70 -3.41 8.81
N SER A 415 -6.11 -3.72 7.59
CA SER A 415 -7.43 -4.29 7.27
C SER A 415 -7.35 -5.34 6.19
N ILE A 416 -8.32 -6.26 6.19
CA ILE A 416 -8.48 -7.28 5.17
C ILE A 416 -9.81 -7.12 4.45
N ARG A 417 -9.84 -7.45 3.15
CA ARG A 417 -11.08 -7.54 2.39
C ARG A 417 -11.84 -8.79 2.83
N ALA A 418 -12.91 -8.61 3.59
CA ALA A 418 -13.70 -9.69 4.18
C ALA A 418 -14.66 -10.29 3.15
N SER A 419 -14.60 -11.60 2.95
CA SER A 419 -15.39 -12.30 1.92
C SER A 419 -16.22 -13.49 2.45
N LYS A 420 -15.79 -14.14 3.54
CA LYS A 420 -16.38 -15.39 4.07
C LYS A 420 -17.19 -15.14 5.34
N PRO A 421 -18.53 -15.24 5.30
CA PRO A 421 -19.36 -14.98 6.47
C PRO A 421 -19.34 -16.15 7.47
N ILE A 422 -19.17 -15.83 8.74
CA ILE A 422 -19.33 -16.73 9.88
C ILE A 422 -20.59 -16.34 10.66
N LYS A 423 -21.50 -17.28 10.83
CA LYS A 423 -22.70 -17.06 11.62
C LYS A 423 -22.35 -17.07 13.09
N ILE A 424 -22.73 -16.00 13.80
CA ILE A 424 -22.53 -15.88 15.25
C ILE A 424 -23.83 -15.48 15.95
N VAL A 425 -24.06 -16.05 17.13
CA VAL A 425 -25.14 -15.67 18.03
C VAL A 425 -24.51 -15.11 19.30
N GLY A 426 -24.94 -13.96 19.75
CA GLY A 426 -24.53 -13.33 20.98
C GLY A 426 -25.70 -12.63 21.66
N ASP A 427 -25.49 -12.15 22.85
CA ASP A 427 -26.48 -11.35 23.59
C ASP A 427 -26.54 -9.90 23.03
N ARG A 428 -27.42 -9.08 23.61
CA ARG A 428 -27.63 -7.69 23.18
C ARG A 428 -26.42 -6.78 23.43
N ASN A 429 -25.54 -7.17 24.32
CA ASN A 429 -24.35 -6.40 24.71
C ASN A 429 -23.11 -6.84 23.91
N THR A 430 -23.28 -7.73 22.94
CA THR A 430 -22.18 -8.11 22.05
C THR A 430 -21.85 -6.95 21.11
N ASN A 431 -20.57 -6.60 21.00
CA ASN A 431 -20.13 -5.50 20.16
C ASN A 431 -20.47 -5.70 18.66
N THR A 432 -20.49 -4.61 17.92
CA THR A 432 -20.91 -4.60 16.51
C THR A 432 -19.79 -4.93 15.51
N ASN A 433 -18.53 -4.92 15.95
CA ASN A 433 -17.38 -5.17 15.05
C ASN A 433 -17.54 -6.50 14.28
N LEU A 434 -17.10 -6.51 13.02
CA LEU A 434 -17.29 -7.66 12.11
C LEU A 434 -16.15 -8.68 12.18
N ARG A 435 -15.00 -8.32 12.78
CA ARG A 435 -13.83 -9.18 12.82
C ARG A 435 -13.52 -9.75 14.20
N TYR A 436 -14.07 -9.15 15.26
CA TYR A 436 -14.04 -9.75 16.59
C TYR A 436 -15.37 -9.53 17.33
N LYS A 437 -15.64 -10.41 18.25
CA LYS A 437 -16.80 -10.32 19.15
C LYS A 437 -16.36 -10.42 20.58
N LEU A 438 -16.87 -9.53 21.40
CA LEU A 438 -16.76 -9.51 22.85
C LEU A 438 -18.15 -9.71 23.43
N GLY A 439 -18.34 -10.71 24.26
CA GLY A 439 -19.63 -10.98 24.86
C GLY A 439 -19.68 -12.26 25.69
N LYS A 440 -20.86 -12.54 26.21
CA LYS A 440 -21.19 -13.76 26.95
C LYS A 440 -21.89 -14.76 26.03
N ASN A 441 -21.71 -16.05 26.29
CA ASN A 441 -22.44 -17.13 25.61
C ASN A 441 -22.40 -17.03 24.06
N LEU A 442 -21.29 -16.58 23.51
CA LEU A 442 -21.12 -16.51 22.09
C LEU A 442 -21.18 -17.90 21.47
N ALA A 443 -22.11 -18.12 20.52
CA ALA A 443 -22.28 -19.39 19.84
C ALA A 443 -21.98 -19.24 18.33
N TYR A 444 -21.11 -20.08 17.81
CA TYR A 444 -20.67 -20.13 16.42
C TYR A 444 -20.27 -21.57 16.05
N GLN A 445 -20.31 -21.89 14.77
CA GLN A 445 -20.04 -23.25 14.28
C GLN A 445 -18.80 -23.33 13.38
N SER A 446 -17.99 -22.30 13.33
CA SER A 446 -16.82 -22.30 12.46
C SER A 446 -15.55 -22.76 13.18
N LYS A 447 -14.70 -23.50 12.45
CA LYS A 447 -13.32 -23.78 12.86
C LYS A 447 -12.37 -22.62 12.51
N GLU A 448 -12.88 -21.60 11.83
CA GLU A 448 -12.14 -20.44 11.31
C GLU A 448 -12.20 -19.28 12.27
N VAL A 449 -12.16 -19.54 13.57
CA VAL A 449 -12.12 -18.52 14.63
C VAL A 449 -11.05 -18.86 15.66
N PHE A 450 -10.50 -17.83 16.25
CA PHE A 450 -9.68 -17.93 17.44
C PHE A 450 -10.45 -17.40 18.64
N THR A 451 -10.50 -18.17 19.73
CA THR A 451 -11.28 -17.82 20.92
C THR A 451 -10.40 -17.68 22.15
N ILE A 452 -10.54 -16.56 22.84
CA ILE A 452 -9.94 -16.30 24.15
C ILE A 452 -11.05 -16.34 25.21
N LYS A 453 -11.13 -17.46 25.93
CA LYS A 453 -12.15 -17.68 26.98
C LYS A 453 -11.81 -16.96 28.28
N GLU A 454 -10.53 -16.72 28.52
CA GLU A 454 -9.99 -16.05 29.71
C GLU A 454 -9.26 -14.79 29.26
N PRO A 455 -9.96 -13.64 29.08
CA PRO A 455 -9.37 -12.41 28.57
C PRO A 455 -8.13 -11.94 29.33
N GLN A 456 -8.06 -12.17 30.63
CA GLN A 456 -6.93 -11.80 31.48
C GLN A 456 -5.63 -12.47 31.04
N ARG A 457 -5.67 -13.70 30.50
CA ARG A 457 -4.50 -14.38 29.94
C ARG A 457 -3.95 -13.66 28.69
N ALA A 458 -4.81 -12.98 27.97
CA ALA A 458 -4.43 -12.16 26.83
C ALA A 458 -4.23 -10.69 27.21
N GLN A 459 -4.26 -10.35 28.49
CA GLN A 459 -4.21 -8.99 29.00
C GLN A 459 -5.26 -8.07 28.37
N LEU A 460 -6.47 -8.60 28.15
CA LEU A 460 -7.63 -7.88 27.64
C LEU A 460 -8.63 -7.57 28.77
N PRO A 461 -9.31 -6.43 28.71
CA PRO A 461 -10.37 -6.08 29.64
C PRO A 461 -11.53 -7.07 29.54
N ALA A 462 -12.15 -7.35 30.67
CA ALA A 462 -13.34 -8.20 30.74
C ALA A 462 -14.37 -7.56 31.68
N PRO A 463 -15.53 -7.08 31.17
CA PRO A 463 -16.58 -6.50 31.97
C PRO A 463 -17.11 -7.46 33.03
N ASN A 464 -16.96 -8.76 32.82
CA ASN A 464 -17.37 -9.80 33.78
C ASN A 464 -16.64 -11.14 33.51
N LEU A 465 -16.75 -12.08 34.49
CA LEU A 465 -16.04 -13.37 34.46
C LEU A 465 -16.43 -14.32 33.30
N SER A 466 -17.60 -14.14 32.70
CA SER A 466 -18.08 -14.97 31.59
C SER A 466 -17.83 -14.35 30.22
N THR A 467 -17.14 -13.23 30.16
CA THR A 467 -16.76 -12.56 28.91
C THR A 467 -15.73 -13.38 28.17
N SER A 468 -15.91 -13.54 26.86
CA SER A 468 -14.93 -14.11 25.95
C SER A 468 -14.74 -13.23 24.72
N TYR A 469 -13.56 -13.33 24.11
CA TYR A 469 -13.26 -12.73 22.81
C TYR A 469 -13.22 -13.81 21.75
N VAL A 470 -13.83 -13.56 20.61
CA VAL A 470 -13.81 -14.45 19.45
C VAL A 470 -13.35 -13.64 18.23
N PHE A 471 -12.32 -14.09 17.57
CA PHE A 471 -11.69 -13.42 16.43
C PHE A 471 -11.94 -14.20 15.15
N ALA A 472 -12.38 -13.51 14.11
CA ALA A 472 -12.41 -14.06 12.76
C ALA A 472 -10.97 -14.15 12.21
N THR A 473 -10.71 -15.20 11.44
CA THR A 473 -9.39 -15.45 10.86
C THR A 473 -9.42 -15.35 9.33
N GLY A 474 -8.29 -15.03 8.72
CA GLY A 474 -8.21 -14.83 7.27
C GLY A 474 -9.22 -13.78 6.80
N ASP A 475 -9.91 -14.04 5.72
CA ASP A 475 -10.91 -13.15 5.10
C ASP A 475 -12.35 -13.34 5.63
N SER A 476 -12.51 -13.99 6.79
CA SER A 476 -13.83 -14.25 7.38
C SER A 476 -14.39 -13.02 8.10
N PHE A 477 -15.71 -12.93 8.25
CA PHE A 477 -16.39 -11.90 9.04
C PHE A 477 -17.64 -12.43 9.72
N PHE A 478 -18.03 -11.83 10.86
CA PHE A 478 -19.18 -12.26 11.63
C PHE A 478 -20.47 -11.63 11.13
N ALA A 479 -21.50 -12.46 10.98
CA ALA A 479 -22.85 -12.03 10.65
C ALA A 479 -23.87 -12.66 11.62
N TYR A 480 -24.83 -11.84 12.10
CA TYR A 480 -25.91 -12.31 12.97
C TYR A 480 -26.98 -13.07 12.19
N PRO A 481 -27.70 -14.01 12.84
CA PRO A 481 -28.74 -14.81 12.19
C PRO A 481 -29.90 -13.98 11.64
N ASN A 482 -30.26 -12.89 12.31
CA ASN A 482 -31.36 -12.02 11.90
C ASN A 482 -30.97 -11.26 10.63
N ASN A 483 -31.81 -11.39 9.58
CA ASN A 483 -31.53 -10.83 8.25
C ASN A 483 -30.15 -11.25 7.68
N TYR A 484 -29.72 -12.49 7.96
CA TYR A 484 -28.38 -12.99 7.64
C TYR A 484 -27.96 -12.74 6.18
N ASN A 485 -28.79 -13.12 5.21
CA ASN A 485 -28.47 -12.95 3.80
C ASN A 485 -28.28 -11.48 3.38
N TYR A 486 -29.05 -10.57 3.98
CA TYR A 486 -28.92 -9.14 3.74
C TYR A 486 -27.56 -8.63 4.26
N TYR A 487 -27.21 -8.93 5.52
CA TYR A 487 -25.96 -8.47 6.11
C TYR A 487 -24.74 -9.13 5.48
N VAL A 488 -24.84 -10.40 5.07
CA VAL A 488 -23.78 -11.08 4.31
C VAL A 488 -23.49 -10.34 3.00
N GLN A 489 -24.51 -9.99 2.24
CA GLN A 489 -24.33 -9.23 0.99
C GLN A 489 -23.85 -7.80 1.24
N TYR A 490 -24.29 -7.18 2.32
CA TYR A 490 -23.92 -5.81 2.67
C TYR A 490 -22.44 -5.69 3.05
N TYR A 491 -21.92 -6.62 3.85
CA TYR A 491 -20.55 -6.57 4.37
C TYR A 491 -19.53 -7.35 3.53
N LYS A 492 -19.99 -8.25 2.67
CA LYS A 492 -19.09 -8.98 1.78
C LYS A 492 -18.27 -8.02 0.93
N ASP A 493 -16.99 -8.35 0.77
CA ASP A 493 -16.02 -7.59 -0.01
C ASP A 493 -15.73 -6.17 0.54
N THR A 494 -16.07 -5.89 1.80
CA THR A 494 -15.65 -4.66 2.50
C THR A 494 -14.32 -4.86 3.21
N PHE A 495 -13.57 -3.76 3.42
CA PHE A 495 -12.33 -3.79 4.22
C PHE A 495 -12.68 -3.68 5.69
N GLN A 496 -12.24 -4.65 6.48
CA GLN A 496 -12.57 -4.78 7.89
C GLN A 496 -11.30 -5.09 8.70
N HIS A 497 -11.32 -4.73 9.98
CA HIS A 497 -10.22 -4.93 10.91
C HIS A 497 -10.74 -5.38 12.29
N GLY A 498 -9.87 -5.90 13.12
CA GLY A 498 -10.18 -6.39 14.47
C GLY A 498 -9.86 -7.87 14.67
N GLY A 499 -9.59 -8.62 13.61
CA GLY A 499 -9.35 -10.06 13.63
C GLY A 499 -7.89 -10.46 13.37
N ILE A 500 -7.73 -11.66 12.81
CA ILE A 500 -6.43 -12.27 12.57
C ILE A 500 -6.22 -12.48 11.08
N SER A 501 -5.38 -11.66 10.49
CA SER A 501 -4.79 -11.84 9.17
C SER A 501 -3.41 -11.21 9.14
N MET A 502 -2.61 -11.55 8.14
CA MET A 502 -1.31 -10.91 7.94
C MET A 502 -1.48 -9.42 7.67
N GLU A 503 -2.51 -9.04 6.90
CA GLU A 503 -2.83 -7.66 6.55
C GLU A 503 -3.21 -6.80 7.76
N GLU A 504 -3.87 -7.38 8.77
CA GLU A 504 -4.28 -6.68 9.99
C GLU A 504 -3.15 -6.62 11.02
N MET A 505 -2.34 -7.67 11.14
CA MET A 505 -1.39 -7.84 12.24
C MET A 505 0.07 -7.53 11.89
N LEU A 506 0.51 -7.81 10.65
CA LEU A 506 1.90 -7.57 10.22
C LEU A 506 1.99 -6.20 9.56
N ILE A 507 2.30 -5.20 10.35
CA ILE A 507 2.15 -3.79 10.00
C ILE A 507 3.48 -3.05 9.94
N PRO A 508 3.60 -1.98 9.10
CA PRO A 508 4.86 -1.29 8.87
C PRO A 508 5.34 -0.50 10.07
N LEU A 509 6.64 -0.53 10.31
CA LEU A 509 7.37 0.36 11.21
C LEU A 509 8.62 0.85 10.48
N ILE A 510 8.59 2.08 10.04
CA ILE A 510 9.53 2.64 9.10
C ILE A 510 10.28 3.79 9.75
N THR A 511 11.59 3.74 9.65
CA THR A 511 12.44 4.87 10.06
C THR A 511 12.96 5.57 8.80
N LEU A 512 12.66 6.86 8.68
CA LEU A 512 13.06 7.70 7.57
C LEU A 512 14.09 8.71 8.06
N THR A 513 15.29 8.65 7.49
CA THR A 513 16.36 9.61 7.76
C THR A 513 16.48 10.56 6.58
N PRO A 514 16.32 11.89 6.77
CA PRO A 514 16.48 12.84 5.68
C PRO A 514 17.85 12.73 5.02
N ARG A 515 17.89 12.63 3.69
CA ARG A 515 19.15 12.66 2.94
C ARG A 515 19.71 14.07 2.95
N LYS A 516 20.87 14.27 3.55
CA LYS A 516 21.58 15.53 3.46
C LYS A 516 21.98 15.75 1.99
N ARG A 517 21.41 16.77 1.38
CA ARG A 517 21.86 17.26 0.05
C ARG A 517 23.13 18.06 0.18
#